data_378847884a9cbdd7be95c459ce432592
#
_entry.id   378847884a9cbdd7be95c459ce432592
#
_cell.length_a   1.000
_cell.length_b   1.000
_cell.length_c   1.000
_cell.angle_alpha   90.00
_cell.angle_beta   90.00
_cell.angle_gamma   90.00
#
_symmetry.space_group_name_H-M   'P 1'
#
loop_
_entity.id
_entity.type
_entity.pdbx_description
1 polymer ?
#
loop_
_entity_poly.entity_id
_entity_poly.type
_entity_poly.pdbx_seq_one_letter_code
_entity_poly.pdbx_strand_id
1 'polypeptide(L)'
;MIKILAVGDVFGTPGCEFIRRNLRRIKNAENADLVIVNAENSCNGSGLDREQADLLFASGADVLTGGNHSFRRYALMDFIEDNPYILRPLNFPAGSPGEGYCIVPLKNGLKAMVISVCGQVFMDPVDSPFTAVNRLLEQQKGKYDIAVCDFHGEATSEKLAFAKVFDGRIKVIFGTHTHVQTADERLTPNGGGYISDIGMVGSEESIIGVSYETAVPRFTQNLRMKGIAAKENVTLRGAVFTIDEKTLYCTDVKRILYK
;
A
#
# COMPACT_ATOMS: atom_id res chain seq x y z
N MET A 1 -9.62 17.21 12.02
CA MET A 1 -8.51 16.68 11.19
C MET A 1 -8.70 15.19 11.01
N ILE A 2 -8.49 14.65 9.82
CA ILE A 2 -8.50 13.22 9.51
C ILE A 2 -7.05 12.77 9.32
N LYS A 3 -6.68 11.65 9.94
CA LYS A 3 -5.35 11.07 9.80
C LYS A 3 -5.43 9.71 9.13
N ILE A 4 -4.71 9.58 8.02
CA ILE A 4 -4.60 8.35 7.24
C ILE A 4 -3.21 7.78 7.43
N LEU A 5 -3.13 6.57 8.00
CA LEU A 5 -1.90 5.82 8.18
C LEU A 5 -1.77 4.84 7.01
N ALA A 6 -0.79 5.07 6.15
CA ALA A 6 -0.37 4.14 5.11
C ALA A 6 0.84 3.34 5.62
N VAL A 7 0.73 2.01 5.59
CA VAL A 7 1.76 1.07 6.04
C VAL A 7 2.35 0.38 4.81
N GLY A 8 3.69 0.37 4.72
CA GLY A 8 4.42 -0.21 3.60
C GLY A 8 4.22 -1.72 3.44
N ASP A 9 4.85 -2.26 2.41
CA ASP A 9 4.73 -3.68 2.04
C ASP A 9 5.01 -4.60 3.23
N VAL A 10 4.01 -5.36 3.68
CA VAL A 10 4.19 -6.33 4.77
C VAL A 10 4.90 -7.56 4.21
N PHE A 11 6.13 -7.81 4.67
CA PHE A 11 6.97 -8.85 4.11
C PHE A 11 7.01 -10.11 4.98
N GLY A 12 6.33 -11.14 4.51
CA GLY A 12 6.34 -12.49 5.10
C GLY A 12 5.81 -12.58 6.53
N THR A 13 5.98 -13.74 7.15
CA THR A 13 5.56 -13.98 8.52
C THR A 13 6.17 -12.99 9.53
N PRO A 14 7.47 -12.60 9.44
CA PRO A 14 8.04 -11.62 10.38
C PRO A 14 7.33 -10.26 10.34
N GLY A 15 6.98 -9.76 9.14
CA GLY A 15 6.21 -8.53 8.98
C GLY A 15 4.80 -8.65 9.55
N CYS A 16 4.10 -9.77 9.28
CA CYS A 16 2.77 -10.03 9.84
C CYS A 16 2.79 -10.09 11.37
N GLU A 17 3.79 -10.73 11.97
CA GLU A 17 3.95 -10.81 13.43
C GLU A 17 4.24 -9.43 14.05
N PHE A 18 5.02 -8.59 13.36
CA PHE A 18 5.24 -7.22 13.81
C PHE A 18 3.93 -6.42 13.82
N ILE A 19 3.16 -6.51 12.74
CA ILE A 19 1.83 -5.88 12.63
C ILE A 19 0.92 -6.36 13.75
N ARG A 20 0.84 -7.68 13.99
CA ARG A 20 0.01 -8.28 15.03
C ARG A 20 0.28 -7.69 16.42
N ARG A 21 1.55 -7.45 16.72
CA ARG A 21 1.98 -6.96 18.04
C ARG A 21 1.84 -5.45 18.20
N ASN A 22 1.96 -4.68 17.12
CA ASN A 22 2.23 -3.24 17.23
C ASN A 22 1.19 -2.35 16.55
N LEU A 23 0.45 -2.81 15.49
CA LEU A 23 -0.34 -1.91 14.65
C LEU A 23 -1.40 -1.13 15.43
N ARG A 24 -2.10 -1.77 16.37
CA ARG A 24 -3.10 -1.06 17.21
C ARG A 24 -2.47 0.04 18.06
N ARG A 25 -1.28 -0.22 18.62
CA ARG A 25 -0.53 0.78 19.39
C ARG A 25 -0.09 1.95 18.49
N ILE A 26 0.38 1.64 17.28
CA ILE A 26 0.79 2.65 16.29
C ILE A 26 -0.41 3.47 15.82
N LYS A 27 -1.53 2.82 15.47
CA LYS A 27 -2.79 3.48 15.10
C LYS A 27 -3.21 4.50 16.16
N ASN A 28 -3.15 4.11 17.43
CA ASN A 28 -3.50 4.98 18.55
C ASN A 28 -2.48 6.11 18.76
N ALA A 29 -1.17 5.82 18.68
CA ALA A 29 -0.11 6.82 18.85
C ALA A 29 -0.16 7.91 17.77
N GLU A 30 -0.46 7.52 16.53
CA GLU A 30 -0.61 8.46 15.42
C GLU A 30 -2.02 9.07 15.34
N ASN A 31 -2.98 8.59 16.15
CA ASN A 31 -4.40 8.97 16.10
C ASN A 31 -5.00 8.77 14.70
N ALA A 32 -4.70 7.64 14.07
CA ALA A 32 -5.14 7.35 12.71
C ALA A 32 -6.64 6.99 12.66
N ASP A 33 -7.37 7.63 11.77
CA ASP A 33 -8.79 7.39 11.51
C ASP A 33 -9.00 6.29 10.46
N LEU A 34 -8.02 6.10 9.56
CA LEU A 34 -7.99 5.07 8.53
C LEU A 34 -6.59 4.47 8.46
N VAL A 35 -6.50 3.15 8.43
CA VAL A 35 -5.25 2.40 8.29
C VAL A 35 -5.29 1.57 7.02
N ILE A 36 -4.39 1.87 6.08
CA ILE A 36 -4.23 1.15 4.82
C ILE A 36 -2.91 0.40 4.88
N VAL A 37 -2.92 -0.89 4.59
CA VAL A 37 -1.74 -1.76 4.64
C VAL A 37 -1.53 -2.42 3.28
N ASN A 38 -0.34 -2.27 2.70
CA ASN A 38 -0.01 -3.07 1.52
C ASN A 38 0.35 -4.50 1.97
N ALA A 39 -0.47 -5.46 1.54
CA ALA A 39 -0.41 -6.86 1.99
C ALA A 39 0.14 -7.83 0.95
N GLU A 40 0.58 -7.35 -0.23
CA GLU A 40 0.92 -8.21 -1.36
C GLU A 40 2.06 -9.19 -1.11
N ASN A 41 2.92 -8.90 -0.12
CA ASN A 41 4.09 -9.70 0.22
C ASN A 41 3.96 -10.46 1.56
N SER A 42 2.78 -10.46 2.17
CA SER A 42 2.56 -11.00 3.52
C SER A 42 2.69 -12.53 3.61
N CYS A 43 2.39 -13.27 2.54
CA CYS A 43 2.54 -14.71 2.53
C CYS A 43 3.92 -15.14 2.02
N ASN A 44 4.87 -15.34 2.93
CA ASN A 44 6.25 -15.75 2.62
C ASN A 44 6.96 -14.86 1.59
N GLY A 45 6.65 -13.55 1.60
CA GLY A 45 7.25 -12.56 0.70
C GLY A 45 6.63 -12.50 -0.71
N SER A 46 5.48 -13.13 -0.95
CA SER A 46 4.77 -13.05 -2.23
C SER A 46 3.33 -13.55 -2.10
N GLY A 47 2.38 -12.66 -2.35
CA GLY A 47 0.95 -12.92 -2.28
C GLY A 47 0.37 -12.77 -0.88
N LEU A 48 -0.94 -12.89 -0.82
CA LEU A 48 -1.78 -12.85 0.38
C LEU A 48 -2.63 -14.12 0.44
N ASP A 49 -2.81 -14.70 1.62
CA ASP A 49 -3.82 -15.73 1.86
C ASP A 49 -4.78 -15.30 2.99
N ARG A 50 -5.81 -16.12 3.25
CA ARG A 50 -6.87 -15.80 4.21
C ARG A 50 -6.34 -15.59 5.62
N GLU A 51 -5.42 -16.44 6.07
CA GLU A 51 -4.86 -16.35 7.42
C GLU A 51 -4.16 -15.01 7.67
N GLN A 52 -3.32 -14.57 6.72
CA GLN A 52 -2.65 -13.28 6.81
C GLN A 52 -3.63 -12.11 6.68
N ALA A 53 -4.63 -12.19 5.78
CA ALA A 53 -5.66 -11.17 5.66
C ALA A 53 -6.42 -10.98 6.98
N ASP A 54 -6.91 -12.07 7.57
CA ASP A 54 -7.64 -12.07 8.84
C ASP A 54 -6.76 -11.52 9.98
N LEU A 55 -5.48 -11.92 10.02
CA LEU A 55 -4.52 -11.39 10.99
C LEU A 55 -4.34 -9.87 10.86
N LEU A 56 -4.17 -9.36 9.64
CA LEU A 56 -3.95 -7.94 9.39
C LEU A 56 -5.18 -7.10 9.77
N PHE A 57 -6.39 -7.53 9.41
CA PHE A 57 -7.63 -6.89 9.84
C PHE A 57 -7.83 -6.95 11.35
N ALA A 58 -7.63 -8.12 11.96
CA ALA A 58 -7.69 -8.28 13.41
C ALA A 58 -6.69 -7.41 14.16
N SER A 59 -5.59 -7.03 13.52
CA SER A 59 -4.55 -6.14 14.07
C SER A 59 -4.89 -4.67 13.96
N GLY A 60 -5.93 -4.29 13.20
CA GLY A 60 -6.40 -2.91 13.08
C GLY A 60 -6.20 -2.26 11.72
N ALA A 61 -5.87 -3.03 10.67
CA ALA A 61 -5.97 -2.56 9.29
C ALA A 61 -7.45 -2.36 8.93
N ASP A 62 -7.74 -1.32 8.18
CA ASP A 62 -9.10 -1.03 7.69
C ASP A 62 -9.23 -1.42 6.20
N VAL A 63 -8.14 -1.32 5.42
CA VAL A 63 -8.07 -1.71 4.01
C VAL A 63 -6.73 -2.37 3.73
N LEU A 64 -6.74 -3.45 2.95
CA LEU A 64 -5.55 -4.11 2.41
C LEU A 64 -5.41 -3.80 0.93
N THR A 65 -4.28 -3.23 0.51
CA THR A 65 -3.93 -3.03 -0.88
C THR A 65 -3.00 -4.12 -1.38
N GLY A 66 -3.04 -4.38 -2.67
CA GLY A 66 -2.21 -5.34 -3.37
C GLY A 66 -1.19 -4.67 -4.29
N GLY A 67 -0.55 -5.50 -5.10
CA GLY A 67 0.42 -5.11 -6.12
C GLY A 67 0.58 -6.21 -7.16
N ASN A 68 1.75 -6.29 -7.81
CA ASN A 68 2.00 -7.28 -8.85
C ASN A 68 2.04 -8.73 -8.36
N HIS A 69 2.14 -8.95 -7.05
CA HIS A 69 2.07 -10.28 -6.44
C HIS A 69 0.67 -10.68 -5.98
N SER A 70 -0.36 -9.86 -6.17
CA SER A 70 -1.71 -10.12 -5.63
C SER A 70 -2.21 -11.53 -5.92
N PHE A 71 -2.04 -12.03 -7.15
CA PHE A 71 -2.47 -13.39 -7.53
C PHE A 71 -1.35 -14.42 -7.60
N ARG A 72 -0.21 -14.19 -6.95
CA ARG A 72 0.86 -15.21 -6.81
C ARG A 72 0.42 -16.38 -5.91
N ARG A 73 -0.59 -16.17 -5.08
CA ARG A 73 -1.26 -17.21 -4.28
C ARG A 73 -2.66 -17.44 -4.81
N TYR A 74 -2.91 -18.66 -5.27
CA TYR A 74 -4.21 -19.07 -5.80
C TYR A 74 -5.33 -18.90 -4.73
N ALA A 75 -4.98 -19.15 -3.47
CA ALA A 75 -5.88 -19.02 -2.33
C ALA A 75 -6.54 -17.65 -2.20
N LEU A 76 -5.91 -16.55 -2.68
CA LEU A 76 -6.55 -15.24 -2.66
C LEU A 76 -7.82 -15.21 -3.51
N MET A 77 -7.84 -15.91 -4.65
CA MET A 77 -8.96 -15.93 -5.57
C MET A 77 -10.22 -16.54 -4.94
N ASP A 78 -10.04 -17.42 -3.93
CA ASP A 78 -11.16 -18.09 -3.26
C ASP A 78 -11.89 -17.20 -2.23
N PHE A 79 -11.33 -16.04 -1.87
CA PHE A 79 -11.91 -15.19 -0.83
C PHE A 79 -11.85 -13.68 -1.09
N ILE A 80 -11.18 -13.22 -2.13
CA ILE A 80 -11.06 -11.77 -2.40
C ILE A 80 -12.42 -11.11 -2.64
N GLU A 81 -13.37 -11.84 -3.21
CA GLU A 81 -14.73 -11.35 -3.45
C GLU A 81 -15.60 -11.31 -2.18
N ASP A 82 -15.22 -12.06 -1.14
CA ASP A 82 -15.94 -12.09 0.14
C ASP A 82 -15.69 -10.82 0.97
N ASN A 83 -14.61 -10.09 0.69
CA ASN A 83 -14.21 -8.93 1.48
C ASN A 83 -13.86 -7.72 0.58
N PRO A 84 -14.75 -6.71 0.49
CA PRO A 84 -14.55 -5.54 -0.37
C PRO A 84 -13.39 -4.62 0.06
N TYR A 85 -12.79 -4.86 1.21
CA TYR A 85 -11.64 -4.10 1.72
C TYR A 85 -10.29 -4.77 1.42
N ILE A 86 -10.28 -5.86 0.64
CA ILE A 86 -9.07 -6.44 0.04
C ILE A 86 -9.03 -6.02 -1.42
N LEU A 87 -8.06 -5.17 -1.76
CA LEU A 87 -7.97 -4.57 -3.09
C LEU A 87 -6.85 -5.21 -3.91
N ARG A 88 -7.17 -5.65 -5.12
CA ARG A 88 -6.17 -5.88 -6.16
C ARG A 88 -5.87 -4.58 -6.91
N PRO A 89 -4.81 -4.49 -7.72
CA PRO A 89 -4.63 -3.33 -8.59
C PRO A 89 -5.81 -3.11 -9.55
N LEU A 90 -6.32 -1.87 -9.56
CA LEU A 90 -7.49 -1.46 -10.37
C LEU A 90 -7.28 -1.72 -11.86
N ASN A 91 -6.05 -1.55 -12.33
CA ASN A 91 -5.64 -1.67 -13.72
C ASN A 91 -5.19 -3.09 -14.13
N PHE A 92 -5.55 -4.11 -13.34
CA PHE A 92 -5.46 -5.50 -13.78
C PHE A 92 -6.49 -5.77 -14.88
N PRO A 93 -6.27 -6.78 -15.75
CA PRO A 93 -7.19 -7.10 -16.85
C PRO A 93 -8.63 -7.24 -16.41
N ALA A 94 -9.56 -6.85 -17.29
CA ALA A 94 -10.99 -7.02 -17.04
C ALA A 94 -11.33 -8.51 -16.77
N GLY A 95 -12.15 -8.76 -15.76
CA GLY A 95 -12.49 -10.12 -15.33
C GLY A 95 -11.57 -10.71 -14.25
N SER A 96 -10.51 -9.99 -13.82
CA SER A 96 -9.77 -10.38 -12.62
C SER A 96 -10.67 -10.34 -11.40
N PRO A 97 -10.64 -11.35 -10.50
CA PRO A 97 -11.50 -11.39 -9.32
C PRO A 97 -11.19 -10.23 -8.34
N GLY A 98 -12.18 -9.83 -7.56
CA GLY A 98 -12.09 -8.75 -6.58
C GLY A 98 -12.09 -7.35 -7.20
N GLU A 99 -12.02 -6.35 -6.33
CA GLU A 99 -12.12 -4.94 -6.69
C GLU A 99 -10.77 -4.22 -6.57
N GLY A 100 -10.60 -3.13 -7.35
CA GLY A 100 -9.40 -2.29 -7.28
C GLY A 100 -9.58 -1.04 -6.41
N TYR A 101 -10.75 -0.85 -5.82
CA TYR A 101 -11.06 0.26 -4.92
C TYR A 101 -12.17 -0.13 -3.94
N CYS A 102 -12.24 0.60 -2.84
CA CYS A 102 -13.37 0.55 -1.92
C CYS A 102 -13.69 1.96 -1.39
N ILE A 103 -14.88 2.13 -0.81
CA ILE A 103 -15.28 3.36 -0.13
C ILE A 103 -15.48 3.03 1.35
N VAL A 104 -14.71 3.70 2.21
CA VAL A 104 -14.70 3.50 3.67
C VAL A 104 -15.36 4.71 4.34
N PRO A 105 -16.33 4.52 5.24
CA PRO A 105 -16.84 5.61 6.06
C PRO A 105 -15.76 6.07 7.05
N LEU A 106 -15.60 7.37 7.17
CA LEU A 106 -14.74 8.03 8.14
C LEU A 106 -15.56 8.64 9.28
N LYS A 107 -14.87 9.19 10.28
CA LYS A 107 -15.51 10.02 11.31
C LYS A 107 -16.22 11.21 10.65
N ASN A 108 -17.22 11.74 11.34
CA ASN A 108 -18.00 12.92 10.90
C ASN A 108 -18.79 12.74 9.59
N GLY A 109 -19.05 11.49 9.17
CA GLY A 109 -19.84 11.19 7.99
C GLY A 109 -19.12 11.33 6.66
N LEU A 110 -17.86 11.71 6.65
CA LEU A 110 -17.03 11.73 5.43
C LEU A 110 -16.70 10.32 4.94
N LYS A 111 -16.36 10.19 3.66
CA LYS A 111 -16.04 8.93 3.00
C LYS A 111 -14.69 9.01 2.28
N ALA A 112 -13.83 8.05 2.53
CA ALA A 112 -12.59 7.87 1.78
C ALA A 112 -12.74 6.80 0.72
N MET A 113 -12.39 7.09 -0.53
CA MET A 113 -12.20 6.10 -1.58
C MET A 113 -10.73 5.70 -1.60
N VAL A 114 -10.43 4.45 -1.27
CA VAL A 114 -9.09 3.86 -1.34
C VAL A 114 -8.94 3.12 -2.65
N ILE A 115 -7.85 3.38 -3.36
CA ILE A 115 -7.56 2.84 -4.70
C ILE A 115 -6.19 2.15 -4.63
N SER A 116 -6.10 0.95 -5.20
CA SER A 116 -4.82 0.27 -5.46
C SER A 116 -4.56 0.25 -6.96
N VAL A 117 -3.35 0.59 -7.40
CA VAL A 117 -2.94 0.50 -8.82
C VAL A 117 -1.51 -0.01 -8.95
N CYS A 118 -1.21 -0.68 -10.06
CA CYS A 118 0.17 -1.01 -10.44
C CYS A 118 0.69 -0.06 -11.52
N GLY A 119 2.00 0.29 -11.42
CA GLY A 119 2.73 0.91 -12.51
C GLY A 119 2.98 -0.06 -13.67
N GLN A 120 3.44 0.48 -14.79
CA GLN A 120 3.78 -0.29 -15.99
C GLN A 120 5.29 -0.35 -16.25
N VAL A 121 6.04 0.68 -15.80
CA VAL A 121 7.47 0.80 -16.10
C VAL A 121 8.28 -0.20 -15.27
N PHE A 122 8.93 -1.15 -15.94
CA PHE A 122 9.65 -2.29 -15.34
C PHE A 122 8.77 -3.25 -14.52
N MET A 123 7.48 -3.27 -14.80
CA MET A 123 6.48 -4.13 -14.15
C MET A 123 5.88 -5.12 -15.16
N ASP A 124 5.16 -6.12 -14.66
CA ASP A 124 4.36 -7.02 -15.50
C ASP A 124 3.31 -6.20 -16.30
N PRO A 125 2.94 -6.63 -17.52
CA PRO A 125 1.95 -5.91 -18.33
C PRO A 125 0.59 -5.79 -17.63
N VAL A 126 0.12 -4.54 -17.50
CA VAL A 126 -1.21 -4.19 -16.98
C VAL A 126 -1.77 -3.04 -17.81
N ASP A 127 -3.05 -2.72 -17.66
CA ASP A 127 -3.64 -1.54 -18.28
C ASP A 127 -3.03 -0.25 -17.70
N SER A 128 -3.18 0.88 -18.43
CA SER A 128 -2.68 2.16 -17.97
C SER A 128 -3.32 2.58 -16.64
N PRO A 129 -2.52 2.80 -15.56
CA PRO A 129 -3.03 3.28 -14.29
C PRO A 129 -3.66 4.67 -14.42
N PHE A 130 -3.17 5.50 -15.33
CA PHE A 130 -3.73 6.84 -15.60
C PHE A 130 -5.13 6.75 -16.16
N THR A 131 -5.36 5.88 -17.15
CA THR A 131 -6.67 5.70 -17.76
C THR A 131 -7.66 5.05 -16.80
N ALA A 132 -7.23 4.01 -16.08
CA ALA A 132 -8.07 3.30 -15.12
C ALA A 132 -8.55 4.21 -13.99
N VAL A 133 -7.63 4.96 -13.37
CA VAL A 133 -7.96 5.88 -12.28
C VAL A 133 -8.80 7.06 -12.75
N ASN A 134 -8.49 7.64 -13.92
CA ASN A 134 -9.31 8.72 -14.46
C ASN A 134 -10.78 8.26 -14.66
N ARG A 135 -10.98 7.08 -15.23
CA ARG A 135 -12.32 6.49 -15.41
C ARG A 135 -13.02 6.28 -14.06
N LEU A 136 -12.32 5.72 -13.07
CA LEU A 136 -12.88 5.48 -11.74
C LEU A 136 -13.34 6.79 -11.08
N LEU A 137 -12.50 7.81 -11.07
CA LEU A 137 -12.81 9.11 -10.46
C LEU A 137 -14.07 9.74 -11.06
N GLU A 138 -14.27 9.64 -12.39
CA GLU A 138 -15.48 10.12 -13.05
C GLU A 138 -16.71 9.28 -12.70
N GLN A 139 -16.60 7.95 -12.68
CA GLN A 139 -17.70 7.04 -12.37
C GLN A 139 -18.17 7.11 -10.91
N GLN A 140 -17.25 7.42 -9.98
CA GLN A 140 -17.54 7.49 -8.55
C GLN A 140 -17.74 8.92 -8.04
N LYS A 141 -17.78 9.91 -8.93
CA LYS A 141 -17.97 11.32 -8.57
C LYS A 141 -19.21 11.52 -7.69
N GLY A 142 -19.02 12.21 -6.56
CA GLY A 142 -20.09 12.47 -5.58
C GLY A 142 -20.40 11.32 -4.60
N LYS A 143 -19.69 10.18 -4.68
CA LYS A 143 -19.87 9.06 -3.75
C LYS A 143 -18.82 9.03 -2.63
N TYR A 144 -17.76 9.82 -2.73
CA TYR A 144 -16.68 9.96 -1.76
C TYR A 144 -16.28 11.43 -1.60
N ASP A 145 -15.59 11.74 -0.51
CA ASP A 145 -15.08 13.07 -0.19
C ASP A 145 -13.57 13.15 -0.39
N ILE A 146 -12.84 12.09 -0.07
CA ILE A 146 -11.38 12.00 -0.13
C ILE A 146 -11.00 10.78 -0.97
N ALA A 147 -10.15 10.97 -1.98
CA ALA A 147 -9.51 9.86 -2.69
C ALA A 147 -8.09 9.63 -2.16
N VAL A 148 -7.74 8.37 -1.94
CA VAL A 148 -6.43 7.87 -1.48
C VAL A 148 -5.96 6.81 -2.45
N CYS A 149 -4.71 6.86 -2.89
CA CYS A 149 -4.17 5.90 -3.85
C CYS A 149 -2.83 5.31 -3.37
N ASP A 150 -2.78 3.99 -3.30
CA ASP A 150 -1.55 3.19 -3.28
C ASP A 150 -1.09 2.96 -4.72
N PHE A 151 0.02 3.59 -5.11
CA PHE A 151 0.66 3.39 -6.41
C PHE A 151 1.81 2.39 -6.26
N HIS A 152 1.52 1.13 -6.54
CA HIS A 152 2.50 0.05 -6.47
C HIS A 152 3.32 -0.03 -7.75
N GLY A 153 4.56 0.45 -7.74
CA GLY A 153 5.37 0.50 -8.96
C GLY A 153 6.86 0.69 -8.71
N GLU A 154 7.67 0.28 -9.70
CA GLU A 154 9.13 0.35 -9.62
C GLU A 154 9.64 1.78 -9.89
N ALA A 155 9.19 2.40 -10.98
CA ALA A 155 9.79 3.63 -11.48
C ALA A 155 9.33 4.89 -10.73
N THR A 156 10.26 5.57 -10.07
CA THR A 156 10.01 6.87 -9.41
C THR A 156 9.43 7.91 -10.36
N SER A 157 9.88 7.94 -11.62
CA SER A 157 9.37 8.88 -12.63
C SER A 157 7.89 8.67 -12.94
N GLU A 158 7.43 7.41 -12.98
CA GLU A 158 6.02 7.08 -13.21
C GLU A 158 5.15 7.49 -11.99
N LYS A 159 5.63 7.22 -10.77
CA LYS A 159 4.98 7.66 -9.52
C LYS A 159 4.82 9.18 -9.47
N LEU A 160 5.87 9.92 -9.83
CA LEU A 160 5.85 11.39 -9.89
C LEU A 160 4.89 11.92 -10.97
N ALA A 161 4.89 11.31 -12.15
CA ALA A 161 3.98 11.68 -13.24
C ALA A 161 2.52 11.44 -12.83
N PHE A 162 2.24 10.30 -12.17
CA PHE A 162 0.92 9.97 -11.65
C PHE A 162 0.46 11.00 -10.61
N ALA A 163 1.29 11.32 -9.64
CA ALA A 163 0.99 12.32 -8.63
C ALA A 163 0.71 13.70 -9.26
N LYS A 164 1.46 14.08 -10.30
CA LYS A 164 1.25 15.35 -11.01
C LYS A 164 -0.08 15.39 -11.75
N VAL A 165 -0.46 14.31 -12.42
CA VAL A 165 -1.71 14.22 -13.19
C VAL A 165 -2.94 14.27 -12.29
N PHE A 166 -2.87 13.65 -11.12
CA PHE A 166 -4.00 13.54 -10.20
C PHE A 166 -3.95 14.52 -9.01
N ASP A 167 -2.99 15.47 -9.03
CA ASP A 167 -2.87 16.50 -8.01
C ASP A 167 -4.18 17.28 -7.83
N GLY A 168 -4.69 17.30 -6.59
CA GLY A 168 -5.97 17.93 -6.23
C GLY A 168 -7.19 17.03 -6.42
N ARG A 169 -7.16 16.04 -7.31
CA ARG A 169 -8.23 15.05 -7.49
C ARG A 169 -8.09 13.86 -6.51
N ILE A 170 -6.85 13.47 -6.23
CA ILE A 170 -6.50 12.50 -5.19
C ILE A 170 -5.77 13.26 -4.10
N LYS A 171 -6.24 13.12 -2.85
CA LYS A 171 -5.69 13.88 -1.72
C LYS A 171 -4.51 13.22 -1.05
N VAL A 172 -4.36 11.91 -1.20
CA VAL A 172 -3.24 11.13 -0.68
C VAL A 172 -2.75 10.19 -1.76
N ILE A 173 -1.50 10.33 -2.16
CA ILE A 173 -0.83 9.40 -3.08
C ILE A 173 0.47 8.95 -2.42
N PHE A 174 0.59 7.66 -2.19
CA PHE A 174 1.81 7.05 -1.71
C PHE A 174 2.22 5.89 -2.61
N GLY A 175 3.52 5.74 -2.77
CA GLY A 175 4.08 4.62 -3.51
C GLY A 175 4.47 3.45 -2.61
N THR A 176 4.49 2.25 -3.19
CA THR A 176 4.93 0.98 -2.61
C THR A 176 5.78 0.22 -3.64
N HIS A 177 6.20 -0.99 -3.37
CA HIS A 177 6.96 -1.92 -4.22
C HIS A 177 8.47 -1.98 -3.96
N THR A 178 9.16 -0.85 -3.83
CA THR A 178 10.64 -0.89 -3.75
C THR A 178 11.14 -1.35 -2.38
N HIS A 179 10.25 -1.34 -1.36
CA HIS A 179 10.55 -1.66 0.04
C HIS A 179 11.49 -0.66 0.73
N VAL A 180 11.94 0.37 0.01
CA VAL A 180 12.86 1.40 0.52
C VAL A 180 12.11 2.72 0.67
N GLN A 181 11.94 3.17 1.91
CA GLN A 181 11.25 4.43 2.17
C GLN A 181 12.06 5.61 1.61
N THR A 182 11.43 6.38 0.72
CA THR A 182 12.03 7.60 0.17
C THR A 182 11.90 8.79 1.11
N ALA A 183 12.68 9.84 0.87
CA ALA A 183 12.73 11.06 1.69
C ALA A 183 12.17 12.27 0.91
N ASP A 184 11.14 12.04 0.11
CA ASP A 184 10.56 13.05 -0.80
C ASP A 184 9.12 13.39 -0.46
N GLU A 185 8.71 13.10 0.78
CA GLU A 185 7.38 13.45 1.28
C GLU A 185 7.12 14.95 1.15
N ARG A 186 5.95 15.30 0.64
CA ARG A 186 5.58 16.69 0.40
C ARG A 186 4.08 16.90 0.24
N LEU A 187 3.68 18.14 0.44
CA LEU A 187 2.39 18.63 -0.01
C LEU A 187 2.46 19.00 -1.51
N THR A 188 1.39 18.72 -2.24
CA THR A 188 1.30 19.10 -3.65
C THR A 188 0.55 20.41 -3.83
N PRO A 189 0.75 21.17 -4.94
CA PRO A 189 0.19 22.50 -5.11
C PRO A 189 -1.35 22.61 -5.00
N ASN A 190 -2.06 21.53 -5.35
CA ASN A 190 -3.53 21.51 -5.32
C ASN A 190 -4.11 20.78 -4.08
N GLY A 191 -3.33 20.74 -2.99
CA GLY A 191 -3.80 20.27 -1.69
C GLY A 191 -3.78 18.76 -1.51
N GLY A 192 -2.91 18.05 -2.22
CA GLY A 192 -2.61 16.64 -1.98
C GLY A 192 -1.37 16.44 -1.11
N GLY A 193 -1.18 15.22 -0.58
CA GLY A 193 0.04 14.73 0.03
C GLY A 193 0.64 13.60 -0.81
N TYR A 194 1.97 13.57 -0.93
CA TYR A 194 2.72 12.61 -1.75
C TYR A 194 4.00 12.12 -1.10
N ILE A 195 4.31 10.84 -1.35
CA ILE A 195 5.62 10.23 -1.13
C ILE A 195 5.85 9.13 -2.17
N SER A 196 7.07 9.03 -2.72
CA SER A 196 7.39 8.07 -3.79
C SER A 196 7.37 6.62 -3.33
N ASP A 197 7.81 6.32 -2.11
CA ASP A 197 7.71 4.97 -1.54
C ASP A 197 7.69 5.05 0.00
N ILE A 198 6.77 4.32 0.61
CA ILE A 198 6.61 4.32 2.07
C ILE A 198 7.41 3.21 2.76
N GLY A 199 8.15 2.39 2.01
CA GLY A 199 8.98 1.31 2.53
C GLY A 199 8.22 0.02 2.82
N MET A 200 8.72 -0.78 3.75
CA MET A 200 8.14 -2.09 4.09
C MET A 200 7.95 -2.28 5.59
N VAL A 201 7.20 -3.32 5.95
CA VAL A 201 7.22 -3.93 7.29
C VAL A 201 8.02 -5.22 7.18
N GLY A 202 9.27 -5.17 7.60
CA GLY A 202 10.21 -6.27 7.41
C GLY A 202 11.53 -6.02 8.12
N SER A 203 12.47 -6.95 7.96
CA SER A 203 13.78 -6.88 8.58
C SER A 203 14.65 -5.77 7.95
N GLU A 204 15.24 -4.92 8.79
CA GLU A 204 16.28 -3.96 8.38
C GLU A 204 17.57 -4.68 7.93
N GLU A 205 17.85 -5.86 8.48
CA GLU A 205 19.00 -6.70 8.14
C GLU A 205 18.63 -7.70 7.04
N SER A 206 18.31 -7.17 5.86
CA SER A 206 17.85 -7.98 4.72
C SER A 206 18.14 -7.31 3.39
N ILE A 207 17.96 -8.04 2.31
CA ILE A 207 17.86 -7.49 0.96
C ILE A 207 16.37 -7.33 0.65
N ILE A 208 15.83 -6.14 0.92
CA ILE A 208 14.41 -5.80 0.73
C ILE A 208 13.43 -6.84 1.31
N GLY A 209 13.75 -7.35 2.52
CA GLY A 209 12.95 -8.35 3.23
C GLY A 209 13.48 -9.79 3.13
N VAL A 210 14.30 -10.10 2.12
CA VAL A 210 14.88 -11.43 1.89
C VAL A 210 16.22 -11.56 2.64
N SER A 211 16.46 -12.70 3.30
CA SER A 211 17.70 -12.96 4.04
C SER A 211 18.93 -12.91 3.13
N TYR A 212 20.07 -12.46 3.69
CA TYR A 212 21.33 -12.36 2.95
C TYR A 212 21.77 -13.69 2.35
N GLU A 213 21.57 -14.81 3.05
CA GLU A 213 21.98 -16.16 2.64
C GLU A 213 21.28 -16.60 1.35
N THR A 214 20.04 -16.15 1.13
CA THR A 214 19.27 -16.52 -0.06
C THR A 214 19.25 -15.43 -1.13
N ALA A 215 19.45 -14.17 -0.76
CA ALA A 215 19.43 -13.07 -1.72
C ALA A 215 20.81 -12.83 -2.38
N VAL A 216 21.89 -12.76 -1.60
CA VAL A 216 23.22 -12.41 -2.11
C VAL A 216 23.72 -13.36 -3.22
N PRO A 217 23.57 -14.70 -3.10
CA PRO A 217 24.02 -15.62 -4.14
C PRO A 217 23.31 -15.42 -5.50
N ARG A 218 22.13 -14.79 -5.53
CA ARG A 218 21.45 -14.46 -6.80
C ARG A 218 22.26 -13.45 -7.61
N PHE A 219 22.88 -12.50 -6.95
CA PHE A 219 23.65 -11.42 -7.60
C PHE A 219 25.12 -11.80 -7.83
N THR A 220 25.72 -12.52 -6.90
CA THR A 220 27.15 -12.83 -6.93
C THR A 220 27.50 -14.12 -7.68
N GLN A 221 26.54 -15.06 -7.74
CA GLN A 221 26.77 -16.41 -8.30
C GLN A 221 25.71 -16.82 -9.34
N ASN A 222 24.71 -15.94 -9.64
CA ASN A 222 23.57 -16.21 -10.52
C ASN A 222 22.77 -17.46 -10.10
N LEU A 223 22.72 -17.76 -8.80
CA LEU A 223 21.96 -18.88 -8.26
C LEU A 223 20.50 -18.49 -8.01
N ARG A 224 19.56 -19.23 -8.59
CA ARG A 224 18.11 -19.05 -8.38
C ARG A 224 17.64 -19.76 -7.12
N MET A 225 17.92 -19.18 -5.96
CA MET A 225 17.45 -19.70 -4.67
C MET A 225 16.04 -19.15 -4.36
N LYS A 226 15.22 -19.96 -3.67
CA LYS A 226 13.96 -19.49 -3.11
C LYS A 226 14.27 -18.49 -1.98
N GLY A 227 13.71 -17.29 -2.07
CA GLY A 227 13.87 -16.26 -1.04
C GLY A 227 13.26 -16.73 0.29
N ILE A 228 13.96 -16.48 1.38
CA ILE A 228 13.48 -16.71 2.76
C ILE A 228 13.39 -15.34 3.41
N ALA A 229 12.27 -15.04 4.08
CA ALA A 229 12.11 -13.79 4.81
C ALA A 229 13.09 -13.70 5.98
N ALA A 230 13.82 -12.60 6.08
CA ALA A 230 14.68 -12.30 7.22
C ALA A 230 13.83 -12.01 8.47
N LYS A 231 14.33 -12.37 9.66
CA LYS A 231 13.54 -12.36 10.90
C LYS A 231 14.03 -11.37 11.95
N GLU A 232 15.27 -10.90 11.81
CA GLU A 232 15.93 -10.06 12.81
C GLU A 232 15.60 -8.58 12.55
N ASN A 233 15.55 -7.78 13.62
CA ASN A 233 15.37 -6.32 13.54
C ASN A 233 14.23 -5.87 12.62
N VAL A 234 13.05 -6.50 12.78
CA VAL A 234 11.86 -6.14 11.99
C VAL A 234 11.35 -4.78 12.41
N THR A 235 11.09 -3.92 11.43
CA THR A 235 10.56 -2.57 11.62
C THR A 235 9.32 -2.35 10.78
N LEU A 236 8.51 -1.36 11.16
CA LEU A 236 7.42 -0.85 10.33
C LEU A 236 7.81 0.51 9.77
N ARG A 237 7.81 0.63 8.46
CA ARG A 237 7.87 1.90 7.73
C ARG A 237 6.50 2.22 7.13
N GLY A 238 6.21 3.51 7.04
CA GLY A 238 4.94 4.00 6.53
C GLY A 238 4.90 5.51 6.48
N ALA A 239 3.72 6.06 6.21
CA ALA A 239 3.48 7.50 6.26
C ALA A 239 2.12 7.82 6.88
N VAL A 240 2.04 8.95 7.56
CA VAL A 240 0.80 9.52 8.07
C VAL A 240 0.49 10.79 7.28
N PHE A 241 -0.70 10.85 6.73
CA PHE A 241 -1.23 12.01 6.02
C PHE A 241 -2.31 12.66 6.88
N THR A 242 -2.18 13.96 7.10
CA THR A 242 -3.16 14.74 7.86
C THR A 242 -3.99 15.58 6.90
N ILE A 243 -5.31 15.44 6.96
CA ILE A 243 -6.27 16.12 6.08
C ILE A 243 -7.14 17.03 6.91
N ASP A 244 -7.28 18.27 6.49
CA ASP A 244 -8.24 19.21 7.08
C ASP A 244 -9.68 18.84 6.66
N GLU A 245 -10.57 18.67 7.63
CA GLU A 245 -11.96 18.22 7.40
C GLU A 245 -12.84 19.21 6.66
N LYS A 246 -12.48 20.50 6.67
CA LYS A 246 -13.29 21.56 6.04
C LYS A 246 -12.89 21.78 4.58
N THR A 247 -11.57 21.82 4.34
CA THR A 247 -11.03 22.08 3.00
C THR A 247 -10.79 20.80 2.21
N LEU A 248 -10.70 19.65 2.90
CA LEU A 248 -10.30 18.34 2.39
C LEU A 248 -8.89 18.36 1.77
N TYR A 249 -8.05 19.32 2.16
CA TYR A 249 -6.65 19.40 1.73
C TYR A 249 -5.76 18.64 2.69
N CYS A 250 -4.78 17.96 2.15
CA CYS A 250 -3.67 17.41 2.93
C CYS A 250 -2.84 18.58 3.47
N THR A 251 -2.60 18.60 4.77
CA THR A 251 -1.87 19.68 5.46
C THR A 251 -0.53 19.22 6.02
N ASP A 252 -0.30 17.91 6.09
CA ASP A 252 0.97 17.33 6.55
C ASP A 252 1.16 15.93 5.98
N VAL A 253 2.43 15.59 5.68
CA VAL A 253 2.88 14.25 5.30
C VAL A 253 4.10 13.90 6.16
N LYS A 254 3.96 12.93 7.03
CA LYS A 254 4.98 12.52 7.98
C LYS A 254 5.38 11.07 7.72
N ARG A 255 6.67 10.83 7.43
CA ARG A 255 7.23 9.47 7.44
C ARG A 255 7.26 8.91 8.87
N ILE A 256 7.01 7.64 9.02
CA ILE A 256 7.12 6.93 10.30
C ILE A 256 8.05 5.74 10.21
N LEU A 257 8.72 5.46 11.32
CA LEU A 257 9.52 4.27 11.56
C LEU A 257 9.27 3.81 12.99
N TYR A 258 8.80 2.57 13.14
CA TYR A 258 8.63 1.91 14.44
C TYR A 258 9.48 0.65 14.51
N LYS A 259 10.15 0.49 15.66
CA LYS A 259 11.00 -0.67 16.00
C LYS A 259 10.34 -1.53 17.06
#